data_ac6869004caf8792631a5066e072dc24
#
_entry.id   ac6869004caf8792631a5066e072dc24
#
_cell.length_a   1.000
_cell.length_b   1.000
_cell.length_c   1.000
_cell.angle_alpha   90.00
_cell.angle_beta   90.00
_cell.angle_gamma   90.00
#
_symmetry.space_group_name_H-M   'P 1'
#
loop_
_entity.id
_entity.type
_entity.pdbx_description
1 polymer ?
#
loop_
_entity_poly.entity_id
_entity_poly.type
_entity_poly.pdbx_seq_one_letter_code
_entity_poly.pdbx_strand_id
1 'polypeptide(L)'
;MVYLDAIRVKVRVDHRVASRSAHIAVGVDMDGIKHVLGIWVQAEEGASFWAHVCAELANRGVKDVLIVCCDGLTGLPEAIEATWPQATVQTCVVHLIRASMRFVSYGDRRKVAAALKTVYTAPNQEAAWQALTDFSESDMGVKYPQTVATWERAWERFIPFLDFPPMLRRVIYTTNSIESLNYQLRKVSKNRGHFPSDEAVIKLLWLAICDIEDKRARERDKEKGLPASKRRAKGKLVEGQITTDWNKALAQLTTAYPDRINPYL
;
A
#
# COMPACT_ATOMS: atom_id res chain seq x y z
N MET A 1 -6.37 8.94 1.69
CA MET A 1 -5.11 8.16 1.87
C MET A 1 -4.74 7.49 0.56
N VAL A 2 -3.44 7.35 0.28
CA VAL A 2 -2.95 6.67 -0.93
C VAL A 2 -2.02 5.53 -0.54
N TYR A 3 -2.17 4.38 -1.20
CA TYR A 3 -1.27 3.24 -1.10
C TYR A 3 -0.55 3.05 -2.43
N LEU A 4 0.76 2.86 -2.38
CA LEU A 4 1.60 2.56 -3.54
C LEU A 4 2.31 1.22 -3.32
N ASP A 5 2.17 0.31 -4.27
CA ASP A 5 2.84 -0.99 -4.28
C ASP A 5 3.11 -1.42 -5.73
N ALA A 6 3.99 -2.37 -5.92
CA ALA A 6 4.37 -2.89 -7.24
C ALA A 6 4.24 -4.40 -7.34
N ILE A 7 3.94 -4.86 -8.54
CA ILE A 7 4.08 -6.27 -8.91
C ILE A 7 5.15 -6.41 -9.99
N ARG A 8 5.90 -7.51 -9.94
CA ARG A 8 6.87 -7.84 -10.99
C ARG A 8 6.18 -8.57 -12.14
N VAL A 9 6.41 -8.08 -13.35
CA VAL A 9 5.91 -8.63 -14.61
C VAL A 9 7.07 -8.85 -15.58
N LYS A 10 6.91 -9.77 -16.53
CA LYS A 10 7.91 -10.02 -17.58
C LYS A 10 7.42 -9.41 -18.87
N VAL A 11 8.24 -8.56 -19.48
CA VAL A 11 7.92 -7.85 -20.73
C VAL A 11 9.00 -8.11 -21.76
N ARG A 12 8.63 -8.27 -23.03
CA ARG A 12 9.57 -8.38 -24.13
C ARG A 12 10.03 -6.97 -24.52
N VAL A 13 11.35 -6.76 -24.45
CA VAL A 13 12.02 -5.52 -24.84
C VAL A 13 13.20 -5.93 -25.72
N ASP A 14 13.32 -5.39 -26.90
CA ASP A 14 14.42 -5.66 -27.85
C ASP A 14 14.71 -7.16 -28.00
N HIS A 15 13.69 -7.95 -28.30
CA HIS A 15 13.74 -9.40 -28.45
C HIS A 15 14.15 -10.19 -27.18
N ARG A 16 14.31 -9.54 -26.02
CA ARG A 16 14.63 -10.18 -24.74
C ARG A 16 13.47 -10.02 -23.75
N VAL A 17 13.36 -10.95 -22.82
CA VAL A 17 12.37 -10.85 -21.75
C VAL A 17 13.03 -10.19 -20.55
N ALA A 18 12.59 -8.97 -20.22
CA ALA A 18 13.04 -8.21 -19.08
C ALA A 18 11.99 -8.23 -17.93
N SER A 19 12.47 -8.10 -16.70
CA SER A 19 11.60 -7.89 -15.54
C SER A 19 11.28 -6.41 -15.40
N ARG A 20 9.99 -6.06 -15.29
CA ARG A 20 9.47 -4.70 -15.08
C ARG A 20 8.72 -4.62 -13.76
N SER A 21 8.69 -3.43 -13.16
CA SER A 21 7.77 -3.11 -12.07
C SER A 21 6.49 -2.52 -12.64
N ALA A 22 5.34 -3.10 -12.30
CA ALA A 22 4.05 -2.46 -12.52
C ALA A 22 3.60 -1.86 -11.18
N HIS A 23 3.69 -0.55 -11.07
CA HIS A 23 3.31 0.23 -9.89
C HIS A 23 1.81 0.51 -9.94
N ILE A 24 1.15 0.34 -8.81
CA ILE A 24 -0.29 0.52 -8.67
C ILE A 24 -0.53 1.49 -7.52
N ALA A 25 -1.25 2.55 -7.79
CA ALA A 25 -1.73 3.48 -6.77
C ALA A 25 -3.20 3.21 -6.46
N VAL A 26 -3.52 3.07 -5.17
CA VAL A 26 -4.88 2.90 -4.66
C VAL A 26 -5.18 4.04 -3.71
N GLY A 27 -6.18 4.84 -4.02
CA GLY A 27 -6.71 5.90 -3.15
C GLY A 27 -7.87 5.40 -2.30
N VAL A 28 -8.00 5.92 -1.09
CA VAL A 28 -9.18 5.76 -0.24
C VAL A 28 -9.83 7.13 -0.11
N ASP A 29 -11.08 7.24 -0.55
CA ASP A 29 -11.88 8.46 -0.49
C ASP A 29 -12.50 8.69 0.91
N MET A 30 -13.32 9.74 1.01
CA MET A 30 -13.99 10.11 2.26
C MET A 30 -15.04 9.08 2.72
N ASP A 31 -15.58 8.29 1.80
CA ASP A 31 -16.52 7.20 2.10
C ASP A 31 -15.80 5.89 2.46
N GLY A 32 -14.48 5.88 2.47
CA GLY A 32 -13.65 4.71 2.73
C GLY A 32 -13.59 3.73 1.56
N ILE A 33 -14.02 4.18 0.39
CA ILE A 33 -14.01 3.38 -0.82
C ILE A 33 -12.63 3.46 -1.47
N LYS A 34 -12.12 2.31 -1.87
CA LYS A 34 -10.81 2.20 -2.53
C LYS A 34 -10.94 2.26 -4.03
N HIS A 35 -10.19 3.17 -4.63
CA HIS A 35 -10.13 3.35 -6.07
C HIS A 35 -8.71 3.12 -6.58
N VAL A 36 -8.56 2.37 -7.66
CA VAL A 36 -7.27 2.30 -8.36
C VAL A 36 -7.07 3.60 -9.13
N LEU A 37 -6.13 4.41 -8.66
CA LEU A 37 -5.82 5.72 -9.22
C LEU A 37 -4.98 5.64 -10.50
N GLY A 38 -4.15 4.60 -10.63
CA GLY A 38 -3.32 4.43 -11.82
C GLY A 38 -2.46 3.18 -11.78
N ILE A 39 -1.91 2.84 -12.95
CA ILE A 39 -0.95 1.76 -13.17
C ILE A 39 0.17 2.31 -14.06
N TRP A 40 1.41 2.18 -13.61
CA TRP A 40 2.60 2.59 -14.36
C TRP A 40 3.57 1.42 -14.46
N VAL A 41 4.06 1.16 -15.66
CA VAL A 41 5.05 0.10 -15.91
C VAL A 41 6.37 0.73 -16.25
N GLN A 42 7.43 0.38 -15.50
CA GLN A 42 8.73 1.01 -15.65
C GLN A 42 9.89 0.01 -15.47
N ALA A 43 10.99 0.30 -16.14
CA ALA A 43 12.24 -0.44 -16.01
C ALA A 43 12.96 -0.09 -14.73
N GLU A 44 13.13 1.22 -14.50
CA GLU A 44 13.89 1.80 -13.42
C GLU A 44 13.02 2.77 -12.63
N GLU A 45 13.15 2.70 -11.33
CA GLU A 45 12.48 3.56 -10.38
C GLU A 45 13.44 4.69 -10.02
N GLY A 46 13.04 5.93 -10.24
CA GLY A 46 13.85 7.09 -9.91
C GLY A 46 12.99 8.30 -9.58
N ALA A 47 13.62 9.36 -9.07
CA ALA A 47 12.94 10.59 -8.65
C ALA A 47 12.08 11.20 -9.76
N SER A 48 12.60 11.22 -11.01
CA SER A 48 11.88 11.73 -12.17
C SER A 48 10.60 10.95 -12.48
N PHE A 49 10.64 9.61 -12.36
CA PHE A 49 9.47 8.77 -12.54
C PHE A 49 8.40 9.09 -11.49
N TRP A 50 8.79 9.18 -10.22
CA TRP A 50 7.85 9.48 -9.14
C TRP A 50 7.29 10.90 -9.22
N ALA A 51 8.10 11.87 -9.62
CA ALA A 51 7.62 13.23 -9.88
C ALA A 51 6.54 13.25 -10.97
N HIS A 52 6.73 12.47 -12.05
CA HIS A 52 5.73 12.31 -13.11
C HIS A 52 4.45 11.66 -12.58
N VAL A 53 4.55 10.57 -11.82
CA VAL A 53 3.39 9.88 -11.21
C VAL A 53 2.59 10.81 -10.29
N CYS A 54 3.26 11.53 -9.40
CA CYS A 54 2.60 12.48 -8.49
C CYS A 54 1.95 13.64 -9.25
N ALA A 55 2.63 14.21 -10.24
CA ALA A 55 2.07 15.27 -11.09
C ALA A 55 0.86 14.80 -11.90
N GLU A 56 0.90 13.58 -12.45
CA GLU A 56 -0.25 12.99 -13.16
C GLU A 56 -1.45 12.84 -12.23
N LEU A 57 -1.26 12.32 -11.02
CA LEU A 57 -2.33 12.17 -10.03
C LEU A 57 -2.92 13.53 -9.64
N ALA A 58 -2.08 14.54 -9.39
CA ALA A 58 -2.51 15.90 -9.07
C ALA A 58 -3.33 16.52 -10.22
N ASN A 59 -2.86 16.39 -11.46
CA ASN A 59 -3.54 16.89 -12.66
C ASN A 59 -4.90 16.20 -12.89
N ARG A 60 -5.03 14.93 -12.45
CA ARG A 60 -6.29 14.18 -12.52
C ARG A 60 -7.24 14.46 -11.37
N GLY A 61 -6.90 15.40 -10.48
CA GLY A 61 -7.77 15.93 -9.45
C GLY A 61 -7.50 15.41 -8.04
N VAL A 62 -6.39 14.73 -7.78
CA VAL A 62 -5.95 14.39 -6.41
C VAL A 62 -5.34 15.65 -5.78
N LYS A 63 -6.19 16.48 -5.19
CA LYS A 63 -5.81 17.80 -4.67
C LYS A 63 -5.04 17.72 -3.35
N ASP A 64 -5.42 16.80 -2.49
CA ASP A 64 -4.82 16.61 -1.17
C ASP A 64 -4.70 15.13 -0.80
N VAL A 65 -3.60 14.79 -0.13
CA VAL A 65 -3.32 13.44 0.37
C VAL A 65 -2.84 13.53 1.82
N LEU A 66 -3.61 13.01 2.76
CA LEU A 66 -3.23 13.02 4.18
C LEU A 66 -2.06 12.09 4.47
N ILE A 67 -2.14 10.86 3.98
CA ILE A 67 -1.16 9.80 4.26
C ILE A 67 -0.87 9.04 2.97
N VAL A 68 0.42 8.86 2.67
CA VAL A 68 0.88 7.97 1.60
C VAL A 68 1.62 6.78 2.22
N CYS A 69 1.08 5.59 2.02
CA CYS A 69 1.71 4.33 2.43
C CYS A 69 2.44 3.72 1.23
N CYS A 70 3.74 3.57 1.32
CA CYS A 70 4.55 3.01 0.24
C CYS A 70 5.62 2.05 0.76
N ASP A 71 6.14 1.19 -0.11
CA ASP A 71 7.41 0.51 0.11
C ASP A 71 8.53 1.55 -0.01
N GLY A 72 9.66 1.37 0.67
CA GLY A 72 10.78 2.32 0.74
C GLY A 72 11.43 2.63 -0.63
N LEU A 73 10.64 3.16 -1.55
CA LEU A 73 11.02 3.46 -2.94
C LEU A 73 11.83 4.76 -2.99
N THR A 74 13.02 4.69 -3.58
CA THR A 74 13.94 5.83 -3.68
C THR A 74 13.36 6.94 -4.55
N GLY A 75 13.37 8.18 -4.06
CA GLY A 75 12.87 9.37 -4.76
C GLY A 75 11.36 9.57 -4.70
N LEU A 76 10.60 8.62 -4.15
CA LEU A 76 9.16 8.76 -3.99
C LEU A 76 8.77 9.72 -2.85
N PRO A 77 9.39 9.67 -1.66
CA PRO A 77 9.08 10.62 -0.60
C PRO A 77 9.26 12.08 -1.03
N GLU A 78 10.37 12.37 -1.69
CA GLU A 78 10.72 13.70 -2.19
C GLU A 78 9.68 14.19 -3.23
N ALA A 79 9.22 13.31 -4.12
CA ALA A 79 8.18 13.62 -5.09
C ALA A 79 6.81 13.87 -4.43
N ILE A 80 6.48 13.13 -3.37
CA ILE A 80 5.26 13.34 -2.59
C ILE A 80 5.31 14.69 -1.88
N GLU A 81 6.41 14.99 -1.17
CA GLU A 81 6.62 16.25 -0.46
C GLU A 81 6.55 17.46 -1.40
N ALA A 82 7.10 17.34 -2.61
CA ALA A 82 7.03 18.39 -3.62
C ALA A 82 5.60 18.61 -4.15
N THR A 83 4.78 17.56 -4.23
CA THR A 83 3.42 17.63 -4.79
C THR A 83 2.37 17.92 -3.72
N TRP A 84 2.49 17.26 -2.57
CA TRP A 84 1.59 17.40 -1.42
C TRP A 84 2.41 17.63 -0.13
N PRO A 85 2.87 18.86 0.13
CA PRO A 85 3.79 19.17 1.23
C PRO A 85 3.30 18.78 2.62
N GLN A 86 1.99 18.66 2.79
CA GLN A 86 1.37 18.29 4.06
C GLN A 86 1.06 16.80 4.17
N ALA A 87 1.46 15.97 3.18
CA ALA A 87 1.24 14.53 3.22
C ALA A 87 2.23 13.86 4.18
N THR A 88 1.74 12.97 5.02
CA THR A 88 2.60 12.10 5.81
C THR A 88 3.01 10.89 4.97
N VAL A 89 4.31 10.75 4.72
CA VAL A 89 4.86 9.57 4.04
C VAL A 89 5.14 8.49 5.06
N GLN A 90 4.52 7.33 4.87
CA GLN A 90 4.57 6.21 5.80
C GLN A 90 5.13 4.96 5.12
N THR A 91 6.18 4.39 5.69
CA THR A 91 6.66 3.06 5.25
C THR A 91 5.62 2.00 5.58
N CYS A 92 5.32 1.16 4.60
CA CYS A 92 4.41 0.03 4.80
C CYS A 92 5.01 -0.99 5.79
N VAL A 93 4.40 -1.10 6.97
CA VAL A 93 4.86 -2.00 8.04
C VAL A 93 4.91 -3.46 7.57
N VAL A 94 3.96 -3.88 6.73
CA VAL A 94 3.93 -5.26 6.19
C VAL A 94 5.12 -5.52 5.28
N HIS A 95 5.49 -4.56 4.43
CA HIS A 95 6.68 -4.67 3.59
C HIS A 95 7.96 -4.63 4.41
N LEU A 96 8.02 -3.80 5.45
CA LEU A 96 9.15 -3.74 6.38
C LEU A 96 9.37 -5.09 7.09
N ILE A 97 8.30 -5.70 7.62
CA ILE A 97 8.35 -7.05 8.22
C ILE A 97 8.81 -8.08 7.17
N ARG A 98 8.24 -8.04 5.96
CA ARG A 98 8.60 -8.98 4.89
C ARG A 98 10.06 -8.84 4.47
N ALA A 99 10.58 -7.61 4.37
CA ALA A 99 11.99 -7.33 4.10
C ALA A 99 12.88 -7.92 5.21
N SER A 100 12.51 -7.73 6.47
CA SER A 100 13.20 -8.30 7.63
C SER A 100 13.30 -9.82 7.58
N MET A 101 12.21 -10.49 7.16
CA MET A 101 12.15 -11.97 7.11
C MET A 101 13.02 -12.59 6.02
N ARG A 102 13.58 -11.80 5.08
CA ARG A 102 14.52 -12.31 4.06
C ARG A 102 15.82 -12.84 4.67
N PHE A 103 16.21 -12.30 5.80
CA PHE A 103 17.44 -12.66 6.50
C PHE A 103 17.24 -13.77 7.53
N VAL A 104 15.99 -14.18 7.78
CA VAL A 104 15.62 -15.08 8.87
C VAL A 104 15.34 -16.48 8.32
N SER A 105 15.98 -17.51 8.94
CA SER A 105 15.71 -18.91 8.63
C SER A 105 14.22 -19.25 8.85
N TYR A 106 13.69 -20.19 8.09
CA TYR A 106 12.26 -20.53 8.16
C TYR A 106 11.81 -20.90 9.59
N GLY A 107 12.63 -21.67 10.32
CA GLY A 107 12.31 -22.10 11.70
C GLY A 107 12.22 -20.96 12.72
N ASP A 108 12.96 -19.86 12.50
CA ASP A 108 13.02 -18.74 13.44
C ASP A 108 12.04 -17.61 13.09
N ARG A 109 11.43 -17.61 11.89
CA ARG A 109 10.53 -16.54 11.42
C ARG A 109 9.42 -16.23 12.40
N ARG A 110 8.82 -17.24 13.02
CA ARG A 110 7.74 -17.06 13.99
C ARG A 110 8.20 -16.31 15.23
N LYS A 111 9.40 -16.63 15.75
CA LYS A 111 9.99 -15.97 16.93
C LYS A 111 10.34 -14.52 16.61
N VAL A 112 11.03 -14.29 15.50
CA VAL A 112 11.40 -12.94 15.05
C VAL A 112 10.17 -12.09 14.76
N ALA A 113 9.14 -12.64 14.09
CA ALA A 113 7.91 -11.92 13.84
C ALA A 113 7.16 -11.54 15.12
N ALA A 114 7.17 -12.40 16.14
CA ALA A 114 6.58 -12.11 17.45
C ALA A 114 7.32 -10.99 18.17
N ALA A 115 8.66 -11.00 18.14
CA ALA A 115 9.48 -9.94 18.71
C ALA A 115 9.28 -8.60 17.99
N LEU A 116 9.32 -8.59 16.65
CA LEU A 116 9.07 -7.37 15.88
C LEU A 116 7.65 -6.82 16.05
N LYS A 117 6.69 -7.67 16.44
CA LYS A 117 5.33 -7.23 16.71
C LYS A 117 5.28 -6.20 17.84
N THR A 118 6.11 -6.34 18.88
CA THR A 118 6.16 -5.39 20.00
C THR A 118 6.58 -3.99 19.54
N VAL A 119 7.43 -3.89 18.50
CA VAL A 119 7.89 -2.62 17.93
C VAL A 119 6.72 -1.86 17.27
N TYR A 120 6.02 -2.49 16.33
CA TYR A 120 4.97 -1.77 15.57
C TYR A 120 3.60 -1.72 16.28
N THR A 121 3.44 -2.43 17.41
CA THR A 121 2.25 -2.30 18.27
C THR A 121 2.51 -1.44 19.50
N ALA A 122 3.69 -0.87 19.64
CA ALA A 122 4.07 -0.01 20.75
C ALA A 122 3.13 1.22 20.87
N PRO A 123 2.87 1.72 22.06
CA PRO A 123 1.98 2.87 22.27
C PRO A 123 2.54 4.16 21.67
N ASN A 124 3.85 4.37 21.69
CA ASN A 124 4.56 5.57 21.24
C ASN A 124 5.96 5.21 20.69
N GLN A 125 6.68 6.22 20.24
CA GLN A 125 8.00 6.08 19.62
C GLN A 125 9.07 5.57 20.59
N GLU A 126 9.07 6.05 21.84
CA GLU A 126 10.04 5.62 22.87
C GLU A 126 9.89 4.13 23.18
N ALA A 127 8.66 3.67 23.39
CA ALA A 127 8.38 2.27 23.64
C ALA A 127 8.70 1.39 22.42
N ALA A 128 8.52 1.90 21.21
CA ALA A 128 8.89 1.19 19.99
C ALA A 128 10.41 1.06 19.85
N TRP A 129 11.14 2.15 20.15
CA TRP A 129 12.60 2.13 20.13
C TRP A 129 13.16 1.17 21.19
N GLN A 130 12.62 1.21 22.41
CA GLN A 130 13.01 0.26 23.46
C GLN A 130 12.76 -1.19 23.00
N ALA A 131 11.59 -1.48 22.41
CA ALA A 131 11.29 -2.82 21.91
C ALA A 131 12.23 -3.28 20.78
N LEU A 132 12.69 -2.36 19.92
CA LEU A 132 13.69 -2.65 18.90
C LEU A 132 15.07 -2.90 19.52
N THR A 133 15.45 -2.12 20.54
CA THR A 133 16.69 -2.30 21.30
C THR A 133 16.69 -3.66 22.01
N ASP A 134 15.63 -3.99 22.74
CA ASP A 134 15.48 -5.28 23.41
C ASP A 134 15.57 -6.45 22.43
N PHE A 135 14.96 -6.29 21.24
CA PHE A 135 15.10 -7.28 20.18
C PHE A 135 16.54 -7.38 19.68
N SER A 136 17.25 -6.26 19.49
CA SER A 136 18.63 -6.25 19.00
C SER A 136 19.60 -6.96 19.92
N GLU A 137 19.37 -6.87 21.23
CA GLU A 137 20.17 -7.50 22.30
C GLU A 137 19.79 -8.97 22.55
N SER A 138 18.64 -9.42 22.04
CA SER A 138 18.19 -10.81 22.18
C SER A 138 19.00 -11.77 21.32
N ASP A 139 18.94 -13.08 21.65
CA ASP A 139 19.57 -14.15 20.84
C ASP A 139 19.17 -14.07 19.37
N MET A 140 17.92 -13.67 19.08
CA MET A 140 17.42 -13.55 17.72
C MET A 140 17.97 -12.31 17.01
N GLY A 141 18.10 -11.17 17.71
CA GLY A 141 18.69 -9.95 17.17
C GLY A 141 20.17 -10.12 16.87
N VAL A 142 20.92 -10.71 17.79
CA VAL A 142 22.35 -11.04 17.60
C VAL A 142 22.53 -12.02 16.43
N LYS A 143 21.66 -13.02 16.30
CA LYS A 143 21.71 -13.98 15.19
C LYS A 143 21.34 -13.36 13.83
N TYR A 144 20.45 -12.36 13.81
CA TYR A 144 19.93 -11.73 12.58
C TYR A 144 20.13 -10.21 12.57
N PRO A 145 21.38 -9.70 12.60
CA PRO A 145 21.66 -8.27 12.72
C PRO A 145 21.13 -7.48 11.49
N GLN A 146 21.02 -8.11 10.32
CA GLN A 146 20.44 -7.46 9.13
C GLN A 146 18.94 -7.17 9.28
N THR A 147 18.24 -7.94 10.11
CA THR A 147 16.85 -7.65 10.47
C THR A 147 16.75 -6.37 11.28
N VAL A 148 17.59 -6.22 12.30
CA VAL A 148 17.70 -4.98 13.11
C VAL A 148 18.03 -3.78 12.21
N ALA A 149 19.12 -3.87 11.44
CA ALA A 149 19.54 -2.81 10.53
C ALA A 149 18.46 -2.41 9.48
N THR A 150 17.56 -3.33 9.13
CA THR A 150 16.44 -3.02 8.24
C THR A 150 15.44 -2.08 8.91
N TRP A 151 15.16 -2.25 10.20
CA TRP A 151 14.27 -1.39 10.98
C TRP A 151 14.91 -0.03 11.29
N GLU A 152 16.19 -0.03 11.68
CA GLU A 152 16.95 1.20 11.94
C GLU A 152 16.97 2.12 10.70
N ARG A 153 17.26 1.57 9.52
CA ARG A 153 17.25 2.34 8.27
C ARG A 153 15.87 2.88 7.87
N ALA A 154 14.81 2.18 8.25
CA ALA A 154 13.45 2.59 7.96
C ALA A 154 12.85 3.48 9.05
N TRP A 155 13.56 3.70 10.17
CA TRP A 155 13.03 4.25 11.40
C TRP A 155 12.29 5.57 11.20
N GLU A 156 12.94 6.57 10.64
CA GLU A 156 12.38 7.90 10.43
C GLU A 156 11.07 7.91 9.61
N ARG A 157 10.93 6.93 8.70
CA ARG A 157 9.73 6.77 7.87
C ARG A 157 8.72 5.77 8.44
N PHE A 158 9.09 5.07 9.50
CA PHE A 158 8.22 4.16 10.24
C PHE A 158 7.52 4.88 11.40
N ILE A 159 8.24 5.72 12.15
CA ILE A 159 7.71 6.35 13.37
C ILE A 159 6.44 7.17 13.19
N PRO A 160 6.16 7.87 12.07
CA PRO A 160 4.89 8.59 11.90
C PRO A 160 3.65 7.70 12.10
N PHE A 161 3.79 6.40 11.85
CA PHE A 161 2.74 5.41 12.11
C PHE A 161 2.32 5.37 13.60
N LEU A 162 3.26 5.58 14.50
CA LEU A 162 3.04 5.51 15.95
C LEU A 162 2.32 6.74 16.51
N ASP A 163 2.31 7.85 15.78
CA ASP A 163 1.60 9.07 16.17
C ASP A 163 0.09 8.97 15.87
N PHE A 164 -0.31 8.01 15.03
CA PHE A 164 -1.73 7.83 14.72
C PHE A 164 -2.47 7.08 15.82
N PRO A 165 -3.75 7.41 16.05
CA PRO A 165 -4.62 6.67 16.95
C PRO A 165 -4.78 5.19 16.54
N PRO A 166 -5.03 4.26 17.49
CA PRO A 166 -5.01 2.81 17.22
C PRO A 166 -5.92 2.34 16.08
N MET A 167 -7.10 2.95 15.90
CA MET A 167 -8.00 2.56 14.81
C MET A 167 -7.45 2.99 13.45
N LEU A 168 -6.85 4.19 13.38
CA LEU A 168 -6.20 4.66 12.18
C LEU A 168 -4.97 3.83 11.85
N ARG A 169 -4.12 3.50 12.85
CA ARG A 169 -3.00 2.55 12.66
C ARG A 169 -3.48 1.24 12.06
N ARG A 170 -4.61 0.72 12.53
CA ARG A 170 -5.19 -0.52 11.99
C ARG A 170 -5.55 -0.40 10.52
N VAL A 171 -6.17 0.71 10.10
CA VAL A 171 -6.51 0.95 8.69
C VAL A 171 -5.24 1.08 7.83
N ILE A 172 -4.24 1.83 8.31
CA ILE A 172 -2.95 2.02 7.63
C ILE A 172 -2.20 0.69 7.53
N TYR A 173 -2.15 -0.08 8.63
CA TYR A 173 -1.46 -1.38 8.71
C TYR A 173 -2.15 -2.46 7.88
N THR A 174 -3.48 -2.47 7.83
CA THR A 174 -4.23 -3.44 7.03
C THR A 174 -4.15 -3.10 5.55
N THR A 175 -2.94 -3.14 5.00
CA THR A 175 -2.71 -3.12 3.54
C THR A 175 -3.29 -4.34 2.83
N ASN A 176 -4.02 -5.19 3.56
CA ASN A 176 -4.69 -6.39 3.04
C ASN A 176 -5.47 -6.15 1.74
N SER A 177 -5.89 -4.90 1.49
CA SER A 177 -6.62 -4.58 0.26
C SER A 177 -5.72 -4.42 -0.95
N ILE A 178 -4.60 -3.70 -0.85
CA ILE A 178 -3.65 -3.62 -1.96
C ILE A 178 -2.93 -4.95 -2.14
N GLU A 179 -2.62 -5.66 -1.06
CA GLU A 179 -2.05 -7.00 -1.14
C GLU A 179 -3.00 -8.02 -1.77
N SER A 180 -4.29 -7.98 -1.40
CA SER A 180 -5.33 -8.82 -2.02
C SER A 180 -5.50 -8.51 -3.50
N LEU A 181 -5.50 -7.22 -3.88
CA LEU A 181 -5.51 -6.79 -5.26
C LEU A 181 -4.28 -7.32 -6.00
N ASN A 182 -3.09 -7.05 -5.48
CA ASN A 182 -1.83 -7.48 -6.08
C ASN A 182 -1.71 -9.00 -6.18
N TYR A 183 -2.24 -9.75 -5.22
CA TYR A 183 -2.31 -11.22 -5.32
C TYR A 183 -3.13 -11.66 -6.52
N GLN A 184 -4.31 -11.07 -6.73
CA GLN A 184 -5.17 -11.37 -7.87
C GLN A 184 -4.51 -10.96 -9.20
N LEU A 185 -3.88 -9.78 -9.25
CA LEU A 185 -3.16 -9.32 -10.43
C LEU A 185 -1.95 -10.18 -10.77
N ARG A 186 -1.20 -10.64 -9.75
CA ARG A 186 -0.12 -11.63 -9.94
C ARG A 186 -0.63 -12.95 -10.50
N LYS A 187 -1.81 -13.41 -10.08
CA LYS A 187 -2.43 -14.64 -10.59
C LYS A 187 -2.77 -14.50 -12.07
N VAL A 188 -3.33 -13.36 -12.47
CA VAL A 188 -3.67 -13.09 -13.88
C VAL A 188 -2.41 -12.92 -14.73
N SER A 189 -1.39 -12.20 -14.24
CA SER A 189 -0.16 -11.94 -14.98
C SER A 189 0.72 -13.19 -15.15
N LYS A 190 0.79 -14.06 -14.13
CA LYS A 190 1.58 -15.30 -14.21
C LYS A 190 1.14 -16.24 -15.33
N ASN A 191 -0.14 -16.28 -15.65
CA ASN A 191 -0.69 -17.14 -16.69
C ASN A 191 -0.24 -16.75 -18.10
N ARG A 192 0.31 -15.53 -18.28
CA ARG A 192 0.75 -15.01 -19.57
C ARG A 192 2.22 -15.28 -19.90
N GLY A 193 3.01 -15.74 -18.94
CA GLY A 193 4.45 -15.96 -19.10
C GLY A 193 5.22 -14.64 -19.29
N HIS A 194 5.03 -13.95 -20.41
CA HIS A 194 5.55 -12.59 -20.68
C HIS A 194 4.58 -11.79 -21.55
N PHE A 195 4.72 -10.47 -21.50
CA PHE A 195 3.94 -9.51 -22.27
C PHE A 195 4.71 -8.99 -23.48
N PRO A 196 4.04 -8.66 -24.59
CA PRO A 196 4.71 -8.10 -25.77
C PRO A 196 5.20 -6.65 -25.57
N SER A 197 4.54 -5.86 -24.71
CA SER A 197 4.89 -4.47 -24.40
C SER A 197 4.38 -4.06 -23.02
N ASP A 198 4.82 -2.89 -22.53
CA ASP A 198 4.36 -2.29 -21.28
C ASP A 198 2.86 -1.91 -21.34
N GLU A 199 2.37 -1.44 -22.49
CA GLU A 199 0.95 -1.14 -22.69
C GLU A 199 0.07 -2.39 -22.60
N ALA A 200 0.57 -3.54 -23.07
CA ALA A 200 -0.14 -4.81 -22.94
C ALA A 200 -0.27 -5.25 -21.48
N VAL A 201 0.72 -4.94 -20.65
CA VAL A 201 0.64 -5.13 -19.19
C VAL A 201 -0.46 -4.24 -18.62
N ILE A 202 -0.41 -2.94 -18.88
CA ILE A 202 -1.38 -1.97 -18.37
C ILE A 202 -2.80 -2.37 -18.75
N LYS A 203 -3.05 -2.71 -20.02
CA LYS A 203 -4.38 -3.15 -20.51
C LYS A 203 -4.89 -4.38 -19.77
N LEU A 204 -4.05 -5.42 -19.60
CA LEU A 204 -4.48 -6.63 -18.90
C LEU A 204 -4.77 -6.36 -17.42
N LEU A 205 -3.87 -5.64 -16.75
CA LEU A 205 -4.04 -5.32 -15.32
C LEU A 205 -5.29 -4.46 -15.11
N TRP A 206 -5.52 -3.47 -15.97
CA TRP A 206 -6.71 -2.62 -15.92
C TRP A 206 -8.00 -3.43 -16.08
N LEU A 207 -8.08 -4.30 -17.07
CA LEU A 207 -9.24 -5.18 -17.28
C LEU A 207 -9.47 -6.10 -16.06
N ALA A 208 -8.39 -6.65 -15.49
CA ALA A 208 -8.48 -7.48 -14.29
C ALA A 208 -8.97 -6.67 -13.07
N ILE A 209 -8.56 -5.41 -12.92
CA ILE A 209 -9.04 -4.51 -11.87
C ILE A 209 -10.53 -4.24 -12.04
N CYS A 210 -10.97 -3.90 -13.23
CA CYS A 210 -12.39 -3.68 -13.52
C CYS A 210 -13.25 -4.91 -13.18
N ASP A 211 -12.79 -6.12 -13.52
CA ASP A 211 -13.49 -7.37 -13.19
C ASP A 211 -13.53 -7.63 -11.67
N ILE A 212 -12.44 -7.35 -10.96
CA ILE A 212 -12.34 -7.53 -9.51
C ILE A 212 -13.29 -6.55 -8.79
N GLU A 213 -13.26 -5.28 -9.18
CA GLU A 213 -14.11 -4.24 -8.58
C GLU A 213 -15.59 -4.50 -8.86
N ASP A 214 -15.95 -4.85 -10.09
CA ASP A 214 -17.30 -5.20 -10.47
C ASP A 214 -17.84 -6.41 -9.67
N LYS A 215 -17.02 -7.44 -9.48
CA LYS A 215 -17.38 -8.59 -8.65
C LYS A 215 -17.63 -8.20 -7.20
N ARG A 216 -16.73 -7.41 -6.61
CA ARG A 216 -16.83 -6.93 -5.22
C ARG A 216 -18.07 -6.07 -4.99
N ALA A 217 -18.40 -5.20 -5.93
CA ALA A 217 -19.60 -4.38 -5.85
C ALA A 217 -20.89 -5.21 -5.90
N ARG A 218 -20.94 -6.21 -6.76
CA ARG A 218 -22.09 -7.13 -6.83
C ARG A 218 -22.23 -7.97 -5.55
N GLU A 219 -21.12 -8.37 -4.93
CA GLU A 219 -21.13 -9.04 -3.64
C GLU A 219 -21.72 -8.15 -2.54
N ARG A 220 -21.30 -6.86 -2.48
CA ARG A 220 -21.90 -5.88 -1.54
C ARG A 220 -23.39 -5.65 -1.76
N ASP A 221 -23.83 -5.57 -3.02
CA ASP A 221 -25.25 -5.42 -3.33
C ASP A 221 -26.08 -6.62 -2.83
N LYS A 222 -25.50 -7.83 -2.86
CA LYS A 222 -26.11 -9.03 -2.26
C LYS A 222 -26.15 -8.94 -0.73
N GLU A 223 -25.03 -8.55 -0.10
CA GLU A 223 -24.94 -8.40 1.35
C GLU A 223 -25.92 -7.35 1.90
N LYS A 224 -26.18 -6.28 1.12
CA LYS A 224 -27.19 -5.26 1.44
C LYS A 224 -28.63 -5.74 1.20
N GLY A 225 -28.83 -6.99 0.79
CA GLY A 225 -30.17 -7.56 0.54
C GLY A 225 -30.87 -6.99 -0.70
N LEU A 226 -30.17 -6.32 -1.60
CA LEU A 226 -30.77 -5.75 -2.81
C LEU A 226 -31.32 -6.85 -3.73
N PRO A 227 -32.56 -6.74 -4.22
CA PRO A 227 -33.12 -7.69 -5.19
C PRO A 227 -32.30 -7.68 -6.48
N ALA A 228 -32.30 -8.80 -7.20
CA ALA A 228 -31.47 -8.99 -8.38
C ALA A 228 -31.68 -7.88 -9.45
N SER A 229 -32.92 -7.37 -9.59
CA SER A 229 -33.29 -6.29 -10.50
C SER A 229 -32.65 -4.92 -10.15
N LYS A 230 -32.27 -4.71 -8.88
CA LYS A 230 -31.63 -3.48 -8.38
C LYS A 230 -30.12 -3.60 -8.22
N ARG A 231 -29.55 -4.80 -8.42
CA ARG A 231 -28.11 -5.00 -8.36
C ARG A 231 -27.45 -4.44 -9.63
N ARG A 232 -26.22 -3.97 -9.48
CA ARG A 232 -25.45 -3.41 -10.59
C ARG A 232 -25.24 -4.43 -11.70
N ALA A 233 -25.39 -3.99 -12.93
CA ALA A 233 -25.14 -4.82 -14.11
C ALA A 233 -23.61 -5.08 -14.24
N LYS A 234 -23.26 -6.27 -14.77
CA LYS A 234 -21.87 -6.61 -15.09
C LYS A 234 -21.27 -5.61 -16.09
N GLY A 235 -20.01 -5.23 -15.89
CA GLY A 235 -19.25 -4.38 -16.81
C GLY A 235 -19.39 -2.87 -16.60
N LYS A 236 -20.11 -2.41 -15.56
CA LYS A 236 -20.03 -0.99 -15.16
C LYS A 236 -18.85 -0.77 -14.24
N LEU A 237 -18.06 0.27 -14.50
CA LEU A 237 -17.03 0.76 -13.57
C LEU A 237 -17.65 0.99 -12.19
N VAL A 238 -17.05 0.42 -11.18
CA VAL A 238 -17.64 0.31 -9.87
C VAL A 238 -16.66 0.73 -8.81
N GLU A 239 -17.22 1.28 -7.77
CA GLU A 239 -16.53 1.58 -6.52
C GLU A 239 -15.75 0.36 -6.01
N GLY A 240 -14.53 0.60 -5.59
CA GLY A 240 -13.64 -0.41 -5.04
C GLY A 240 -14.12 -0.99 -3.70
N GLN A 241 -13.24 -1.65 -3.00
CA GLN A 241 -13.55 -2.24 -1.70
C GLN A 241 -13.68 -1.18 -0.61
N ILE A 242 -14.71 -1.29 0.24
CA ILE A 242 -14.85 -0.46 1.43
C ILE A 242 -13.78 -0.84 2.46
N THR A 243 -13.18 0.17 3.09
CA THR A 243 -12.22 -0.01 4.16
C THR A 243 -12.95 -0.41 5.44
N THR A 244 -12.55 -1.52 6.04
CA THR A 244 -13.13 -1.98 7.32
C THR A 244 -12.88 -0.95 8.42
N ASP A 245 -13.87 -0.73 9.28
CA ASP A 245 -13.85 0.25 10.38
C ASP A 245 -13.61 1.70 9.93
N TRP A 246 -13.92 2.05 8.67
CA TRP A 246 -13.65 3.36 8.10
C TRP A 246 -14.26 4.51 8.90
N ASN A 247 -15.52 4.41 9.32
CA ASN A 247 -16.20 5.48 10.06
C ASN A 247 -15.46 5.83 11.36
N LYS A 248 -14.89 4.83 12.04
CA LYS A 248 -14.08 5.04 13.25
C LYS A 248 -12.73 5.69 12.91
N ALA A 249 -12.10 5.26 11.82
CA ALA A 249 -10.86 5.85 11.35
C ALA A 249 -11.08 7.28 10.86
N LEU A 250 -12.17 7.56 10.15
CA LEU A 250 -12.54 8.90 9.68
C LEU A 250 -12.75 9.86 10.85
N ALA A 251 -13.46 9.43 11.90
CA ALA A 251 -13.62 10.24 13.10
C ALA A 251 -12.27 10.61 13.75
N GLN A 252 -11.31 9.67 13.78
CA GLN A 252 -9.96 9.94 14.27
C GLN A 252 -9.15 10.85 13.32
N LEU A 253 -9.31 10.67 12.01
CA LEU A 253 -8.71 11.55 11.00
C LEU A 253 -9.25 12.97 11.11
N THR A 254 -10.56 13.13 11.33
CA THR A 254 -11.20 14.43 11.53
C THR A 254 -10.65 15.14 12.77
N THR A 255 -10.37 14.41 13.84
CA THR A 255 -9.72 14.95 15.03
C THR A 255 -8.26 15.33 14.79
N ALA A 256 -7.52 14.51 14.03
CA ALA A 256 -6.10 14.75 13.76
C ALA A 256 -5.86 15.82 12.69
N TYR A 257 -6.77 15.98 11.72
CA TYR A 257 -6.66 16.88 10.58
C TYR A 257 -7.96 17.67 10.35
N PRO A 258 -8.46 18.44 11.35
CA PRO A 258 -9.77 19.09 11.26
C PRO A 258 -9.88 20.05 10.07
N ASP A 259 -8.87 20.87 9.83
CA ASP A 259 -8.88 21.89 8.77
C ASP A 259 -8.85 21.28 7.34
N ARG A 260 -8.37 20.04 7.22
CA ARG A 260 -8.25 19.35 5.94
C ARG A 260 -9.42 18.39 5.65
N ILE A 261 -10.18 18.02 6.66
CA ILE A 261 -11.28 17.03 6.52
C ILE A 261 -12.65 17.69 6.63
N ASN A 262 -12.86 18.58 7.61
CA ASN A 262 -14.17 19.21 7.83
C ASN A 262 -14.77 19.90 6.59
N PRO A 263 -13.99 20.52 5.68
CA PRO A 263 -14.56 21.10 4.46
C PRO A 263 -15.23 20.09 3.51
N TYR A 264 -15.02 18.80 3.73
CA TYR A 264 -15.52 17.70 2.87
C TYR A 264 -16.53 16.79 3.57
N LEU A 265 -16.85 17.03 4.84
CA LEU A 265 -17.91 16.36 5.60
C LEU A 265 -19.23 17.12 5.45
#